data_f6643001f556dcef0d80c35077be3f9d
#
_entry.id   f6643001f556dcef0d80c35077be3f9d
#
_cell.length_a   1.000
_cell.length_b   1.000
_cell.length_c   1.000
_cell.angle_alpha   90.00
_cell.angle_beta   90.00
_cell.angle_gamma   90.00
#
_symmetry.space_group_name_H-M   'P 1'
#
loop_
_entity.id
_entity.type
_entity.pdbx_description
1 polymer ?
#
loop_
_entity_poly.entity_id
_entity_poly.type
_entity_poly.pdbx_seq_one_letter_code
_entity_poly.pdbx_strand_id
1 'polypeptide(L)'
;MLNHGITTGGLFMMIGLLYERSHSREISDNQGLGKFMPIFMFLFGLFSFSSLAFPGTNSFVGEVLVLIGAFQGNPWIGFAAVPGAMLAAAYMLRLLQRVTWGEPASYKPSWKDLGLREWVTLAPLAALVFYIGLAPALAITTIEPSIERTLAAMRAKNTAMGLTKDRPLAERWLLTGPLAVAGVSDSIRKEHP
;
A
#
# COMPACT_ATOMS: atom_id res chain seq x y z
N MET A 1 -6.87 0.95 4.93
CA MET A 1 -7.48 -0.31 5.37
C MET A 1 -8.34 -0.94 4.28
N LEU A 2 -9.37 -0.27 3.72
CA LEU A 2 -10.22 -0.82 2.66
C LEU A 2 -9.42 -1.35 1.46
N ASN A 3 -8.53 -0.54 0.90
CA ASN A 3 -7.69 -0.90 -0.25
C ASN A 3 -6.82 -2.14 0.03
N HIS A 4 -6.21 -2.18 1.21
CA HIS A 4 -5.43 -3.33 1.65
C HIS A 4 -6.29 -4.60 1.71
N GLY A 5 -7.51 -4.51 2.26
CA GLY A 5 -8.43 -5.65 2.33
C GLY A 5 -8.78 -6.22 0.95
N ILE A 6 -9.08 -5.35 -0.03
CA ILE A 6 -9.41 -5.76 -1.41
C ILE A 6 -8.19 -6.41 -2.08
N THR A 7 -7.05 -5.73 -2.06
CA THR A 7 -5.84 -6.19 -2.77
C THR A 7 -5.27 -7.45 -2.14
N THR A 8 -5.12 -7.47 -0.81
CA THR A 8 -4.58 -8.63 -0.08
C THR A 8 -5.55 -9.81 -0.11
N GLY A 9 -6.86 -9.54 0.00
CA GLY A 9 -7.89 -10.57 -0.16
C GLY A 9 -7.82 -11.23 -1.54
N GLY A 10 -7.68 -10.44 -2.61
CA GLY A 10 -7.46 -10.94 -3.96
C GLY A 10 -6.20 -11.80 -4.08
N LEU A 11 -5.07 -11.33 -3.57
CA LEU A 11 -3.81 -12.09 -3.57
C LEU A 11 -3.91 -13.41 -2.79
N PHE A 12 -4.54 -13.40 -1.61
CA PHE A 12 -4.74 -14.63 -0.83
C PHE A 12 -5.63 -15.63 -1.55
N MET A 13 -6.71 -15.18 -2.20
CA MET A 13 -7.54 -16.05 -3.03
C MET A 13 -6.73 -16.64 -4.19
N MET A 14 -5.92 -15.85 -4.87
CA MET A 14 -5.05 -16.33 -5.96
C MET A 14 -4.05 -17.39 -5.46
N ILE A 15 -3.40 -17.16 -4.31
CA ILE A 15 -2.50 -18.14 -3.71
C ILE A 15 -3.25 -19.41 -3.29
N GLY A 16 -4.46 -19.28 -2.75
CA GLY A 16 -5.32 -20.42 -2.41
C GLY A 16 -5.64 -21.28 -3.64
N LEU A 17 -6.07 -20.66 -4.73
CA LEU A 17 -6.35 -21.33 -6.00
C LEU A 17 -5.12 -22.00 -6.61
N LEU A 18 -3.95 -21.37 -6.47
CA LEU A 18 -2.69 -21.97 -6.89
C LEU A 18 -2.33 -23.18 -6.04
N TYR A 19 -2.52 -23.06 -4.72
CA TYR A 19 -2.26 -24.16 -3.79
C TYR A 19 -3.16 -25.38 -4.04
N GLU A 20 -4.43 -25.19 -4.39
CA GLU A 20 -5.33 -26.30 -4.76
C GLU A 20 -4.81 -27.09 -5.96
N ARG A 21 -4.04 -26.45 -6.85
CA ARG A 21 -3.46 -27.07 -8.06
C ARG A 21 -2.06 -27.66 -7.83
N SER A 22 -1.21 -26.92 -7.11
CA SER A 22 0.20 -27.26 -6.93
C SER A 22 0.50 -28.05 -5.65
N HIS A 23 -0.36 -27.90 -4.63
CA HIS A 23 -0.13 -28.38 -3.26
C HIS A 23 1.20 -27.88 -2.65
N SER A 24 1.79 -26.83 -3.22
CA SER A 24 3.03 -26.22 -2.75
C SER A 24 2.89 -24.68 -2.71
N ARG A 25 3.54 -24.07 -1.72
CA ARG A 25 3.68 -22.62 -1.58
C ARG A 25 5.06 -22.11 -1.98
N GLU A 26 5.95 -23.03 -2.35
CA GLU A 26 7.30 -22.68 -2.77
C GLU A 26 7.27 -22.00 -4.14
N ILE A 27 8.02 -20.90 -4.28
CA ILE A 27 8.13 -20.18 -5.53
C ILE A 27 8.80 -21.05 -6.59
N SER A 28 9.76 -21.87 -6.20
CA SER A 28 10.47 -22.83 -7.06
C SER A 28 9.53 -23.78 -7.79
N ASP A 29 8.48 -24.25 -7.09
CA ASP A 29 7.52 -25.22 -7.63
C ASP A 29 6.46 -24.58 -8.52
N ASN A 30 6.26 -23.28 -8.39
CA ASN A 30 5.21 -22.48 -9.02
C ASN A 30 5.77 -21.46 -10.03
N GLN A 31 6.81 -21.82 -10.77
CA GLN A 31 7.42 -20.96 -11.78
C GLN A 31 6.83 -21.21 -13.18
N GLY A 32 6.92 -20.21 -14.06
CA GLY A 32 6.56 -20.33 -15.47
C GLY A 32 5.06 -20.48 -15.74
N LEU A 33 4.19 -20.05 -14.80
CA LEU A 33 2.74 -20.22 -14.92
C LEU A 33 2.12 -19.43 -16.07
N GLY A 34 2.79 -18.38 -16.56
CA GLY A 34 2.28 -17.55 -17.65
C GLY A 34 1.96 -18.29 -18.95
N LYS A 35 2.62 -19.41 -19.19
CA LYS A 35 2.37 -20.26 -20.37
C LYS A 35 1.16 -21.19 -20.20
N PHE A 36 0.84 -21.58 -18.99
CA PHE A 36 -0.18 -22.60 -18.70
C PHE A 36 -1.49 -22.00 -18.19
N MET A 37 -1.41 -20.87 -17.47
CA MET A 37 -2.54 -20.23 -16.80
C MET A 37 -2.54 -18.71 -17.07
N PRO A 38 -2.75 -18.25 -18.31
CA PRO A 38 -2.64 -16.84 -18.67
C PRO A 38 -3.68 -15.96 -17.97
N ILE A 39 -4.92 -16.43 -17.79
CA ILE A 39 -5.98 -15.65 -17.11
C ILE A 39 -5.67 -15.52 -15.65
N PHE A 40 -5.22 -16.61 -15.00
CA PHE A 40 -4.74 -16.58 -13.63
C PHE A 40 -3.61 -15.56 -13.46
N MET A 41 -2.61 -15.61 -14.34
CA MET A 41 -1.46 -14.71 -14.25
C MET A 41 -1.82 -13.25 -14.53
N PHE A 42 -2.81 -12.98 -15.37
CA PHE A 42 -3.33 -11.64 -15.57
C PHE A 42 -3.93 -11.07 -14.28
N LEU A 43 -4.80 -11.81 -13.60
CA LEU A 43 -5.39 -11.37 -12.33
C LEU A 43 -4.37 -11.32 -11.20
N PHE A 44 -3.44 -12.28 -11.13
CA PHE A 44 -2.35 -12.24 -10.17
C PHE A 44 -1.46 -11.00 -10.36
N GLY A 45 -1.15 -10.67 -11.62
CA GLY A 45 -0.46 -9.44 -11.99
C GLY A 45 -1.24 -8.20 -11.59
N LEU A 46 -2.54 -8.15 -11.87
CA LEU A 46 -3.41 -7.03 -11.49
C LEU A 46 -3.37 -6.75 -9.98
N PHE A 47 -3.60 -7.77 -9.15
CA PHE A 47 -3.54 -7.62 -7.68
C PHE A 47 -2.12 -7.31 -7.18
N SER A 48 -1.10 -7.87 -7.84
CA SER A 48 0.30 -7.54 -7.53
C SER A 48 0.61 -6.07 -7.83
N PHE A 49 0.22 -5.56 -8.99
CA PHE A 49 0.37 -4.14 -9.33
C PHE A 49 -0.47 -3.23 -8.44
N SER A 50 -1.66 -3.66 -8.04
CA SER A 50 -2.45 -2.95 -7.05
C SER A 50 -1.74 -2.88 -5.70
N SER A 51 -1.06 -3.96 -5.30
CA SER A 51 -0.24 -3.98 -4.06
C SER A 51 0.97 -3.04 -4.12
N LEU A 52 1.47 -2.74 -5.31
CA LEU A 52 2.57 -1.79 -5.56
C LEU A 52 2.10 -0.34 -5.67
N ALA A 53 0.82 -0.08 -5.42
CA ALA A 53 0.23 1.23 -5.64
C ALA A 53 0.48 1.78 -7.06
N PHE A 54 0.29 0.92 -8.06
CA PHE A 54 0.42 1.33 -9.46
C PHE A 54 -0.66 2.38 -9.81
N PRO A 55 -0.32 3.45 -10.56
CA PRO A 55 -1.28 4.47 -10.96
C PRO A 55 -2.51 3.86 -11.65
N GLY A 56 -3.70 4.27 -11.21
CA GLY A 56 -4.98 3.72 -11.68
C GLY A 56 -5.52 2.56 -10.85
N THR A 57 -4.78 2.09 -9.84
CA THR A 57 -5.25 1.08 -8.88
C THR A 57 -5.65 1.73 -7.55
N ASN A 58 -6.46 1.02 -6.78
CA ASN A 58 -7.01 1.51 -5.51
C ASN A 58 -5.95 1.89 -4.47
N SER A 59 -4.82 1.16 -4.40
CA SER A 59 -3.79 1.42 -3.39
C SER A 59 -2.97 2.68 -3.68
N PHE A 60 -2.88 3.11 -4.94
CA PHE A 60 -2.13 4.30 -5.35
C PHE A 60 -2.58 5.56 -4.61
N VAL A 61 -3.89 5.79 -4.57
CA VAL A 61 -4.47 6.98 -3.92
C VAL A 61 -4.12 7.00 -2.42
N GLY A 62 -4.23 5.85 -1.77
CA GLY A 62 -3.92 5.73 -0.34
C GLY A 62 -2.43 5.97 -0.04
N GLU A 63 -1.54 5.39 -0.84
CA GLU A 63 -0.09 5.53 -0.66
C GLU A 63 0.37 6.97 -0.89
N VAL A 64 -0.11 7.61 -1.96
CA VAL A 64 0.20 9.02 -2.24
C VAL A 64 -0.26 9.93 -1.11
N LEU A 65 -1.49 9.75 -0.60
CA LEU A 65 -2.00 10.55 0.52
C LEU A 65 -1.18 10.35 1.79
N VAL A 66 -0.76 9.12 2.09
CA VAL A 66 0.09 8.81 3.26
C VAL A 66 1.47 9.45 3.11
N LEU A 67 2.09 9.36 1.92
CA LEU A 67 3.39 9.98 1.66
C LEU A 67 3.31 11.51 1.78
N ILE A 68 2.30 12.15 1.16
CA ILE A 68 2.09 13.59 1.28
C ILE A 68 1.92 13.98 2.75
N GLY A 69 1.08 13.24 3.50
CA GLY A 69 0.88 13.49 4.93
C GLY A 69 2.17 13.31 5.75
N ALA A 70 3.00 12.32 5.41
CA ALA A 70 4.29 12.11 6.07
C ALA A 70 5.26 13.28 5.81
N PHE A 71 5.35 13.75 4.56
CA PHE A 71 6.20 14.90 4.21
C PHE A 71 5.71 16.20 4.88
N GLN A 72 4.40 16.43 4.96
CA GLN A 72 3.81 17.57 5.65
C GLN A 72 4.03 17.52 7.16
N GLY A 73 4.01 16.32 7.74
CA GLY A 73 4.23 16.12 9.17
C GLY A 73 5.70 16.27 9.56
N ASN A 74 6.57 15.59 8.86
CA ASN A 74 8.03 15.65 9.03
C ASN A 74 8.72 15.18 7.75
N PRO A 75 9.45 16.07 7.03
CA PRO A 75 10.13 15.73 5.79
C PRO A 75 11.07 14.53 5.90
N TRP A 76 11.76 14.37 7.03
CA TRP A 76 12.68 13.24 7.24
C TRP A 76 11.96 11.90 7.30
N ILE A 77 10.76 11.87 7.88
CA ILE A 77 9.91 10.67 7.89
C ILE A 77 9.42 10.40 6.46
N GLY A 78 9.04 11.43 5.72
CA GLY A 78 8.69 11.32 4.31
C GLY A 78 9.82 10.71 3.47
N PHE A 79 11.04 11.24 3.60
CA PHE A 79 12.21 10.69 2.92
C PHE A 79 12.52 9.25 3.33
N ALA A 80 12.38 8.90 4.60
CA ALA A 80 12.60 7.54 5.08
C ALA A 80 11.52 6.54 4.59
N ALA A 81 10.31 7.01 4.28
CA ALA A 81 9.23 6.17 3.76
C ALA A 81 9.42 5.78 2.28
N VAL A 82 10.05 6.64 1.47
CA VAL A 82 10.24 6.41 0.03
C VAL A 82 11.01 5.11 -0.28
N PRO A 83 12.16 4.82 0.35
CA PRO A 83 12.86 3.54 0.15
C PRO A 83 12.01 2.32 0.49
N GLY A 84 11.08 2.43 1.47
CA GLY A 84 10.14 1.36 1.80
C GLY A 84 9.23 1.00 0.62
N ALA A 85 8.65 1.98 -0.05
CA ALA A 85 7.85 1.78 -1.25
C ALA A 85 8.68 1.18 -2.39
N MET A 86 9.92 1.65 -2.60
CA MET A 86 10.83 1.10 -3.61
C MET A 86 11.18 -0.37 -3.35
N LEU A 87 11.47 -0.74 -2.10
CA LEU A 87 11.75 -2.12 -1.72
C LEU A 87 10.53 -3.03 -1.88
N ALA A 88 9.34 -2.53 -1.53
CA ALA A 88 8.09 -3.23 -1.76
C ALA A 88 7.88 -3.53 -3.26
N ALA A 89 8.10 -2.54 -4.12
CA ALA A 89 8.06 -2.72 -5.57
C ALA A 89 9.07 -3.77 -6.04
N ALA A 90 10.30 -3.69 -5.58
CA ALA A 90 11.37 -4.59 -6.00
C ALA A 90 11.06 -6.06 -5.67
N TYR A 91 10.62 -6.36 -4.43
CA TYR A 91 10.33 -7.75 -4.07
C TYR A 91 9.10 -8.31 -4.79
N MET A 92 8.05 -7.49 -4.96
CA MET A 92 6.83 -7.93 -5.61
C MET A 92 7.04 -8.17 -7.12
N LEU A 93 7.73 -7.26 -7.80
CA LEU A 93 8.08 -7.43 -9.21
C LEU A 93 8.97 -8.66 -9.43
N ARG A 94 9.91 -8.92 -8.52
CA ARG A 94 10.74 -10.13 -8.58
C ARG A 94 9.93 -11.40 -8.36
N LEU A 95 8.95 -11.38 -7.45
CA LEU A 95 8.01 -12.47 -7.27
C LEU A 95 7.21 -12.73 -8.54
N LEU A 96 6.57 -11.67 -9.08
CA LEU A 96 5.77 -11.74 -10.29
C LEU A 96 6.59 -12.27 -11.48
N GLN A 97 7.82 -11.77 -11.64
CA GLN A 97 8.73 -12.22 -12.69
C GLN A 97 9.03 -13.72 -12.59
N ARG A 98 9.37 -14.22 -11.40
CA ARG A 98 9.70 -15.64 -11.19
C ARG A 98 8.49 -16.53 -11.45
N VAL A 99 7.34 -16.16 -10.91
CA VAL A 99 6.11 -16.96 -11.05
C VAL A 99 5.62 -16.96 -12.50
N THR A 100 5.73 -15.83 -13.20
CA THR A 100 5.22 -15.71 -14.58
C THR A 100 6.15 -16.35 -15.62
N TRP A 101 7.46 -16.03 -15.56
CA TRP A 101 8.42 -16.35 -16.63
C TRP A 101 9.52 -17.34 -16.22
N GLY A 102 9.52 -17.81 -14.99
CA GLY A 102 10.48 -18.83 -14.54
C GLY A 102 10.36 -20.12 -15.33
N GLU A 103 11.40 -20.95 -15.28
CA GLU A 103 11.31 -22.30 -15.83
C GLU A 103 10.47 -23.18 -14.89
N PRO A 104 9.44 -23.86 -15.41
CA PRO A 104 8.59 -24.72 -14.59
C PRO A 104 9.43 -25.89 -14.05
N ALA A 105 9.49 -26.02 -12.71
CA ALA A 105 10.24 -27.08 -12.03
C ALA A 105 9.71 -28.49 -12.36
N SER A 106 8.44 -28.60 -12.75
CA SER A 106 7.85 -29.81 -13.29
C SER A 106 6.69 -29.46 -14.24
N TYR A 107 6.72 -30.03 -15.44
CA TYR A 107 5.60 -29.92 -16.37
C TYR A 107 4.39 -30.69 -15.84
N LYS A 108 3.32 -29.96 -15.49
CA LYS A 108 2.05 -30.57 -15.09
C LYS A 108 0.97 -30.20 -16.10
N PRO A 109 0.79 -30.99 -17.16
CA PRO A 109 -0.15 -30.71 -18.25
C PRO A 109 -1.62 -30.69 -17.83
N SER A 110 -1.94 -31.09 -16.60
CA SER A 110 -3.30 -31.16 -16.06
C SER A 110 -3.80 -29.84 -15.40
N TRP A 111 -2.94 -28.83 -15.30
CA TRP A 111 -3.36 -27.56 -14.68
C TRP A 111 -4.26 -26.77 -15.62
N LYS A 112 -5.52 -26.67 -15.21
CA LYS A 112 -6.51 -25.84 -15.92
C LYS A 112 -6.41 -24.40 -15.42
N ASP A 113 -6.57 -23.46 -16.35
CA ASP A 113 -6.72 -22.04 -16.01
C ASP A 113 -7.98 -21.79 -15.18
N LEU A 114 -8.27 -20.55 -14.82
CA LEU A 114 -9.39 -20.18 -13.97
C LEU A 114 -10.72 -20.67 -14.54
N GLY A 115 -11.45 -21.41 -13.72
CA GLY A 115 -12.83 -21.79 -13.97
C GLY A 115 -13.80 -20.62 -13.83
N LEU A 116 -15.00 -20.75 -14.40
CA LEU A 116 -16.05 -19.72 -14.29
C LEU A 116 -16.37 -19.35 -12.84
N ARG A 117 -16.43 -20.33 -11.93
CA ARG A 117 -16.68 -20.11 -10.50
C ARG A 117 -15.59 -19.24 -9.87
N GLU A 118 -14.34 -19.53 -10.14
CA GLU A 118 -13.19 -18.79 -9.63
C GLU A 118 -13.16 -17.37 -10.18
N TRP A 119 -13.50 -17.24 -11.47
CA TRP A 119 -13.60 -15.95 -12.13
C TRP A 119 -14.68 -15.05 -11.51
N VAL A 120 -15.87 -15.58 -11.28
CA VAL A 120 -16.97 -14.84 -10.63
C VAL A 120 -16.60 -14.38 -9.22
N THR A 121 -15.75 -15.11 -8.52
CA THR A 121 -15.28 -14.72 -7.18
C THR A 121 -14.23 -13.60 -7.23
N LEU A 122 -13.34 -13.63 -8.21
CA LEU A 122 -12.24 -12.66 -8.33
C LEU A 122 -12.63 -11.39 -9.10
N ALA A 123 -13.53 -11.49 -10.05
CA ALA A 123 -13.95 -10.36 -10.89
C ALA A 123 -14.49 -9.14 -10.11
N PRO A 124 -15.31 -9.31 -9.06
CA PRO A 124 -15.78 -8.17 -8.27
C PRO A 124 -14.64 -7.45 -7.56
N LEU A 125 -13.65 -8.20 -7.05
CA LEU A 125 -12.47 -7.61 -6.40
C LEU A 125 -11.62 -6.85 -7.42
N ALA A 126 -11.40 -7.43 -8.61
CA ALA A 126 -10.69 -6.78 -9.70
C ALA A 126 -11.40 -5.51 -10.18
N ALA A 127 -12.73 -5.54 -10.28
CA ALA A 127 -13.54 -4.36 -10.60
C ALA A 127 -13.41 -3.27 -9.54
N LEU A 128 -13.41 -3.62 -8.25
CA LEU A 128 -13.22 -2.67 -7.14
C LEU A 128 -11.82 -2.04 -7.14
N VAL A 129 -10.78 -2.78 -7.54
CA VAL A 129 -9.42 -2.22 -7.70
C VAL A 129 -9.43 -1.03 -8.66
N PHE A 130 -10.03 -1.19 -9.84
CA PHE A 130 -10.11 -0.12 -10.83
C PHE A 130 -11.12 0.96 -10.44
N TYR A 131 -12.27 0.57 -9.91
CA TYR A 131 -13.30 1.52 -9.53
C TYR A 131 -12.80 2.53 -8.49
N ILE A 132 -12.17 2.06 -7.42
CA ILE A 132 -11.61 2.95 -6.38
C ILE A 132 -10.38 3.70 -6.90
N GLY A 133 -9.57 3.08 -7.76
CA GLY A 133 -8.37 3.69 -8.32
C GLY A 133 -8.66 4.84 -9.28
N LEU A 134 -9.69 4.69 -10.12
CA LEU A 134 -10.08 5.69 -11.11
C LEU A 134 -11.07 6.72 -10.59
N ALA A 135 -11.91 6.36 -9.62
CA ALA A 135 -12.91 7.24 -9.02
C ALA A 135 -12.75 7.32 -7.49
N PRO A 136 -11.60 7.79 -6.97
CA PRO A 136 -11.33 7.82 -5.53
C PRO A 136 -12.24 8.79 -4.76
N ALA A 137 -12.82 9.77 -5.44
CA ALA A 137 -13.68 10.79 -4.82
C ALA A 137 -14.82 10.18 -4.00
N LEU A 138 -15.49 9.15 -4.51
CA LEU A 138 -16.60 8.49 -3.80
C LEU A 138 -16.15 7.82 -2.50
N ALA A 139 -14.99 7.19 -2.51
CA ALA A 139 -14.43 6.58 -1.30
C ALA A 139 -13.98 7.65 -0.30
N ILE A 140 -13.35 8.72 -0.76
CA ILE A 140 -12.84 9.82 0.06
C ILE A 140 -14.00 10.56 0.72
N THR A 141 -15.01 10.99 -0.04
CA THR A 141 -16.17 11.73 0.50
C THR A 141 -16.96 10.92 1.54
N THR A 142 -17.00 9.61 1.39
CA THR A 142 -17.67 8.73 2.38
C THR A 142 -16.88 8.66 3.70
N ILE A 143 -15.55 8.72 3.65
CA ILE A 143 -14.68 8.57 4.82
C ILE A 143 -14.40 9.92 5.50
N GLU A 144 -14.41 11.01 4.75
CA GLU A 144 -14.07 12.36 5.20
C GLU A 144 -14.78 12.79 6.49
N PRO A 145 -16.12 12.62 6.67
CA PRO A 145 -16.79 13.02 7.90
C PRO A 145 -16.30 12.26 9.15
N SER A 146 -15.90 11.01 8.98
CA SER A 146 -15.35 10.19 10.08
C SER A 146 -13.92 10.64 10.44
N ILE A 147 -13.13 11.00 9.45
CA ILE A 147 -11.77 11.52 9.65
C ILE A 147 -11.83 12.88 10.35
N GLU A 148 -12.71 13.78 9.91
CA GLU A 148 -12.88 15.09 10.53
C GLU A 148 -13.28 15.01 12.00
N ARG A 149 -14.23 14.13 12.34
CA ARG A 149 -14.61 13.88 13.74
C ARG A 149 -13.43 13.39 14.59
N THR A 150 -12.65 12.46 14.05
CA THR A 150 -11.47 11.92 14.74
C THR A 150 -10.42 13.01 14.94
N LEU A 151 -10.14 13.80 13.89
CA LEU A 151 -9.20 14.92 13.99
C LEU A 151 -9.67 16.01 14.96
N ALA A 152 -10.95 16.32 14.97
CA ALA A 152 -11.53 17.28 15.92
C ALA A 152 -11.37 16.79 17.37
N ALA A 153 -11.66 15.53 17.64
CA ALA A 153 -11.47 14.92 18.97
C ALA A 153 -9.99 14.92 19.39
N MET A 154 -9.07 14.60 18.47
CA MET A 154 -7.63 14.66 18.75
C MET A 154 -7.15 16.08 19.00
N ARG A 155 -7.61 17.07 18.23
CA ARG A 155 -7.28 18.48 18.43
C ARG A 155 -7.78 18.97 19.79
N ALA A 156 -9.04 18.67 20.14
CA ALA A 156 -9.60 19.02 21.44
C ALA A 156 -8.80 18.43 22.61
N LYS A 157 -8.41 17.16 22.49
CA LYS A 157 -7.58 16.49 23.50
C LYS A 157 -6.19 17.11 23.60
N ASN A 158 -5.55 17.44 22.49
CA ASN A 158 -4.24 18.09 22.47
C ASN A 158 -4.32 19.49 23.08
N THR A 159 -5.37 20.26 22.81
CA THR A 159 -5.62 21.57 23.43
C THR A 159 -5.80 21.43 24.94
N ALA A 160 -6.60 20.46 25.40
CA ALA A 160 -6.81 20.18 26.82
C ALA A 160 -5.52 19.79 27.55
N MET A 161 -4.58 19.13 26.87
CA MET A 161 -3.27 18.76 27.43
C MET A 161 -2.21 19.86 27.28
N GLY A 162 -2.56 21.05 26.77
CA GLY A 162 -1.61 22.15 26.54
C GLY A 162 -0.56 21.85 25.45
N LEU A 163 -0.79 20.80 24.64
CA LEU A 163 0.14 20.38 23.59
C LEU A 163 -0.11 21.11 22.26
N THR A 164 -1.21 21.82 22.15
CA THR A 164 -1.50 22.69 21.02
C THR A 164 -0.95 24.09 21.28
N LYS A 165 0.26 24.29 20.88
CA LYS A 165 0.67 25.61 20.48
C LYS A 165 0.37 25.73 19.00
N ASP A 166 -0.26 26.84 18.58
CA ASP A 166 -0.54 27.18 17.18
C ASP A 166 0.75 27.47 16.37
N ARG A 167 1.76 26.64 16.58
CA ARG A 167 3.03 26.76 15.87
C ARG A 167 3.01 25.86 14.63
N PRO A 168 3.51 26.35 13.48
CA PRO A 168 3.74 25.55 12.29
C PRO A 168 4.51 24.27 12.66
N LEU A 169 4.19 23.16 12.03
CA LEU A 169 4.84 21.85 12.30
C LEU A 169 6.37 21.94 12.21
N ALA A 170 6.90 22.81 11.31
CA ALA A 170 8.32 23.09 11.20
C ALA A 170 8.93 23.66 12.50
N GLU A 171 8.25 24.60 13.17
CA GLU A 171 8.73 25.15 14.46
C GLU A 171 8.65 24.12 15.60
N ARG A 172 7.61 23.30 15.62
CA ARG A 172 7.51 22.21 16.61
C ARG A 172 8.67 21.23 16.48
N TRP A 173 9.05 20.90 15.23
CA TRP A 173 10.15 19.98 14.98
C TRP A 173 11.51 20.55 15.37
N LEU A 174 11.74 21.86 15.15
CA LEU A 174 12.96 22.56 15.61
C LEU A 174 13.09 22.56 17.14
N LEU A 175 11.97 22.54 17.87
CA LEU A 175 11.98 22.55 19.33
C LEU A 175 11.98 21.15 19.99
N THR A 176 11.56 20.11 19.29
CA THR A 176 11.43 18.73 19.81
C THR A 176 12.19 17.69 19.01
N GLY A 177 12.76 18.08 17.86
CA GLY A 177 13.54 17.21 16.99
C GLY A 177 14.97 16.97 17.49
N PRO A 178 15.72 16.08 16.85
CA PRO A 178 17.08 15.74 17.26
C PRO A 178 18.06 16.93 17.25
N LEU A 179 17.74 18.01 16.54
CA LEU A 179 18.51 19.26 16.58
C LEU A 179 18.27 20.09 17.84
N ALA A 180 17.12 19.95 18.49
CA ALA A 180 16.86 20.58 19.78
C ALA A 180 17.70 19.97 20.91
N VAL A 181 17.95 18.67 20.82
CA VAL A 181 18.83 17.93 21.74
C VAL A 181 20.30 18.31 21.56
N ALA A 182 20.68 18.80 20.39
CA ALA A 182 22.05 19.25 20.07
C ALA A 182 22.36 20.71 20.49
N GLY A 183 21.46 21.39 21.24
CA GLY A 183 21.72 22.74 21.79
C GLY A 183 21.58 23.88 20.77
N VAL A 184 21.13 23.62 19.55
CA VAL A 184 20.94 24.64 18.50
C VAL A 184 19.72 25.52 18.78
N SER A 185 18.81 25.09 19.67
CA SER A 185 17.58 25.84 19.99
C SER A 185 17.84 27.15 20.77
N ASP A 186 18.96 27.25 21.50
CA ASP A 186 19.25 28.43 22.31
C ASP A 186 19.79 29.60 21.49
N SER A 187 20.41 29.36 20.34
CA SER A 187 20.89 30.42 19.45
C SER A 187 19.74 31.11 18.71
N ILE A 188 18.71 30.33 18.30
CA ILE A 188 17.55 30.87 17.56
C ILE A 188 16.61 31.66 18.49
N ARG A 189 16.55 31.30 19.79
CA ARG A 189 15.73 32.00 20.79
C ARG A 189 16.26 33.40 21.14
N LYS A 190 17.54 33.67 20.91
CA LYS A 190 18.17 34.96 21.23
C LYS A 190 18.06 35.99 20.10
N GLU A 191 17.70 35.58 18.90
CA GLU A 191 17.63 36.50 17.74
C GLU A 191 16.22 37.08 17.47
N HIS A 192 15.19 36.62 18.19
CA HIS A 192 13.82 37.19 18.11
C HIS A 192 13.29 37.42 19.52
N PRO A 193 13.45 38.67 20.06
CA PRO A 193 12.86 39.06 21.34
C PRO A 193 11.32 39.18 21.27
#